data_baaf777ddb399be176a57c8046cc75f4
#
_entry.id   baaf777ddb399be176a57c8046cc75f4
#
_cell.length_a   1.000
_cell.length_b   1.000
_cell.length_c   1.000
_cell.angle_alpha   90.00
_cell.angle_beta   90.00
_cell.angle_gamma   90.00
#
_symmetry.space_group_name_H-M   'P 1'
#
loop_
_entity.id
_entity.type
_entity.pdbx_description
1 polymer ?
#
loop_
_entity_poly.entity_id
_entity_poly.type
_entity_poly.pdbx_seq_one_letter_code
_entity_poly.pdbx_strand_id
1 'polypeptide(L)'
;GTEYDLPMKVKVIGPTSMNLTNDITLTIDVDQAAMQAAATDNPKYTPAIEGVHYRIDDPTIVLKAADNYLGLINVTMITEGLVTPLPKTPILILKTVSATGDPNVTNNGKNLEIIMNFACYSEFQGTYRVTHTSSTGATFSRIEEIVKVGIEQYLTASVGTWGTPPFTDYGFIFNNSCNELSVPDQYLADYYSNNVWSHKPGEFNPLTGVITIYYSIE
;
A
#
# COMPACT_ATOMS: atom_id res chain seq x y z
N GLY A 1 -8.85 0.46 10.69
CA GLY A 1 -7.56 1.04 10.36
C GLY A 1 -6.47 0.29 11.06
N THR A 2 -5.35 0.16 10.44
CA THR A 2 -4.22 -0.58 10.99
C THR A 2 -3.04 0.37 11.08
N GLU A 3 -2.33 0.31 12.19
CA GLU A 3 -1.02 0.93 12.36
C GLU A 3 0.05 -0.11 12.04
N TYR A 4 1.11 0.32 11.38
CA TYR A 4 2.25 -0.54 11.03
C TYR A 4 3.53 0.10 11.51
N ASP A 5 4.28 -0.63 12.33
CA ASP A 5 5.60 -0.20 12.76
C ASP A 5 6.63 -0.44 11.66
N LEU A 6 7.35 0.61 11.29
CA LEU A 6 8.47 0.57 10.37
C LEU A 6 9.77 0.76 11.17
N PRO A 7 10.45 -0.33 11.57
CA PRO A 7 11.72 -0.23 12.28
C PRO A 7 12.84 0.17 11.32
N MET A 8 13.46 1.31 11.57
CA MET A 8 14.57 1.81 10.77
C MET A 8 15.88 1.65 11.53
N LYS A 9 16.88 1.07 10.87
CA LYS A 9 18.21 0.88 11.44
C LYS A 9 19.03 2.17 11.32
N VAL A 10 19.56 2.61 12.45
CA VAL A 10 20.50 3.73 12.53
C VAL A 10 21.83 3.21 13.05
N LYS A 11 22.92 3.61 12.43
CA LYS A 11 24.26 3.17 12.81
C LYS A 11 25.25 4.32 12.67
N VAL A 12 26.21 4.40 13.61
CA VAL A 12 27.40 5.24 13.43
C VAL A 12 28.33 4.59 12.41
N ILE A 13 28.76 5.38 11.43
CA ILE A 13 29.72 4.95 10.41
C ILE A 13 30.90 5.94 10.37
N GLY A 14 32.07 5.44 10.09
CA GLY A 14 33.26 6.25 9.90
C GLY A 14 34.54 5.52 10.32
N PRO A 15 35.72 6.00 9.91
CA PRO A 15 36.98 5.32 10.19
C PRO A 15 37.33 5.29 11.68
N THR A 16 36.75 6.19 12.48
CA THR A 16 36.99 6.28 13.91
C THR A 16 35.93 5.61 14.78
N SER A 17 34.90 4.99 14.16
CA SER A 17 33.83 4.32 14.92
C SER A 17 34.32 3.18 15.81
N MET A 18 35.43 2.55 15.46
CA MET A 18 36.06 1.51 16.29
C MET A 18 36.75 2.05 17.57
N ASN A 19 36.98 3.35 17.69
CA ASN A 19 37.63 3.99 18.82
C ASN A 19 36.63 4.65 19.77
N LEU A 20 35.36 4.57 19.49
CA LEU A 20 34.29 5.08 20.34
C LEU A 20 34.10 4.14 21.54
N THR A 21 33.98 4.69 22.73
CA THR A 21 33.82 3.91 23.96
C THR A 21 32.55 4.23 24.73
N ASN A 22 31.93 5.35 24.42
CA ASN A 22 30.73 5.82 25.10
C ASN A 22 29.49 5.58 24.25
N ASP A 23 28.36 5.35 24.91
CA ASP A 23 27.08 5.32 24.25
C ASP A 23 26.76 6.69 23.62
N ILE A 24 26.09 6.67 22.49
CA ILE A 24 25.72 7.88 21.72
C ILE A 24 24.22 8.03 21.75
N THR A 25 23.75 9.18 22.18
CA THR A 25 22.37 9.57 22.12
C THR A 25 22.14 10.41 20.88
N LEU A 26 21.28 9.89 19.97
CA LEU A 26 20.80 10.60 18.80
C LEU A 26 19.40 11.13 19.04
N THR A 27 19.15 12.37 18.62
CA THR A 27 17.79 12.90 18.50
C THR A 27 17.51 13.13 17.02
N ILE A 28 16.39 12.64 16.58
CA ILE A 28 15.87 12.87 15.23
C ILE A 28 14.69 13.84 15.26
N ASP A 29 14.42 14.45 14.13
CA ASP A 29 13.28 15.32 13.94
C ASP A 29 12.81 15.21 12.48
N VAL A 30 11.61 15.71 12.22
CA VAL A 30 11.05 15.79 10.89
C VAL A 30 11.57 17.01 10.16
N ASP A 31 12.10 16.83 8.96
CA ASP A 31 12.55 17.94 8.11
C ASP A 31 11.40 18.47 7.24
N GLN A 32 10.57 19.34 7.83
CA GLN A 32 9.43 19.94 7.13
C GLN A 32 9.86 20.72 5.87
N ALA A 33 11.00 21.40 5.92
CA ALA A 33 11.52 22.17 4.79
C ALA A 33 11.91 21.25 3.63
N ALA A 34 12.58 20.14 3.93
CA ALA A 34 12.95 19.14 2.92
C ALA A 34 11.71 18.45 2.33
N MET A 35 10.70 18.13 3.13
CA MET A 35 9.44 17.56 2.62
C MET A 35 8.73 18.53 1.68
N GLN A 36 8.67 19.82 2.03
CA GLN A 36 8.06 20.82 1.18
C GLN A 36 8.84 21.03 -0.13
N ALA A 37 10.16 20.99 -0.08
CA ALA A 37 11.02 21.03 -1.26
C ALA A 37 10.75 19.82 -2.18
N ALA A 38 10.75 18.61 -1.62
CA ALA A 38 10.47 17.38 -2.36
C ALA A 38 9.09 17.40 -3.04
N ALA A 39 8.07 17.91 -2.35
CA ALA A 39 6.72 18.06 -2.91
C ALA A 39 6.64 19.16 -4.00
N THR A 40 7.53 20.14 -3.96
CA THR A 40 7.65 21.17 -5.01
C THR A 40 8.33 20.61 -6.25
N ASP A 41 9.41 19.86 -6.04
CA ASP A 41 10.20 19.24 -7.12
C ASP A 41 9.43 18.12 -7.82
N ASN A 42 8.60 17.39 -7.08
CA ASN A 42 7.78 16.33 -7.63
C ASN A 42 6.30 16.49 -7.21
N PRO A 43 5.41 16.93 -8.12
CA PRO A 43 4.00 17.17 -7.80
C PRO A 43 3.19 15.93 -7.42
N LYS A 44 3.76 14.73 -7.57
CA LYS A 44 3.15 13.48 -7.09
C LYS A 44 3.26 13.34 -5.57
N TYR A 45 4.15 14.08 -4.92
CA TYR A 45 4.35 14.02 -3.48
C TYR A 45 3.56 15.10 -2.73
N THR A 46 3.31 14.82 -1.47
CA THR A 46 2.81 15.77 -0.47
C THR A 46 3.54 15.53 0.86
N PRO A 47 3.85 16.58 1.65
CA PRO A 47 4.40 16.37 2.99
C PRO A 47 3.49 15.45 3.81
N ALA A 48 4.10 14.47 4.47
CA ALA A 48 3.38 13.63 5.42
C ALA A 48 2.95 14.45 6.64
N ILE A 49 1.81 14.11 7.22
CA ILE A 49 1.21 14.81 8.37
C ILE A 49 1.24 13.86 9.56
N GLU A 50 1.82 14.31 10.67
CA GLU A 50 1.83 13.58 11.94
C GLU A 50 0.41 13.40 12.48
N GLY A 51 0.12 12.21 13.02
CA GLY A 51 -1.21 11.82 13.48
C GLY A 51 -2.19 11.47 12.37
N VAL A 52 -1.81 11.66 11.09
CA VAL A 52 -2.63 11.28 9.93
C VAL A 52 -1.94 10.19 9.12
N HIS A 53 -0.67 10.39 8.79
CA HIS A 53 0.09 9.46 7.96
C HIS A 53 1.12 8.66 8.76
N TYR A 54 1.63 9.25 9.84
CA TYR A 54 2.66 8.64 10.69
C TYR A 54 2.59 9.15 12.13
N ARG A 55 3.30 8.43 13.02
CA ARG A 55 3.62 8.83 14.39
C ARG A 55 5.06 8.41 14.72
N ILE A 56 5.76 9.21 15.48
CA ILE A 56 7.06 8.89 16.06
C ILE A 56 6.92 9.01 17.58
N ASP A 57 6.88 7.88 18.28
CA ASP A 57 6.64 7.86 19.73
C ASP A 57 7.88 8.27 20.51
N ASP A 58 9.07 7.88 20.06
CA ASP A 58 10.35 8.24 20.68
C ASP A 58 11.34 8.74 19.61
N PRO A 59 11.59 10.06 19.56
CA PRO A 59 12.54 10.63 18.63
C PRO A 59 14.00 10.46 19.09
N THR A 60 14.24 9.82 20.24
CA THR A 60 15.57 9.67 20.83
C THR A 60 16.03 8.22 20.79
N ILE A 61 17.24 8.00 20.29
CA ILE A 61 17.84 6.66 20.18
C ILE A 61 19.16 6.63 20.92
N VAL A 62 19.37 5.62 21.76
CA VAL A 62 20.67 5.35 22.37
C VAL A 62 21.38 4.26 21.56
N LEU A 63 22.47 4.62 20.91
CA LEU A 63 23.36 3.73 20.20
C LEU A 63 24.43 3.23 21.16
N LYS A 64 24.29 2.01 21.65
CA LYS A 64 25.20 1.44 22.63
C LYS A 64 26.49 0.96 22.01
N ALA A 65 27.61 1.21 22.68
CA ALA A 65 28.92 0.69 22.29
C ALA A 65 28.92 -0.85 22.25
N ALA A 66 28.24 -1.51 23.19
CA ALA A 66 28.08 -2.96 23.26
C ALA A 66 27.36 -3.55 22.03
N ASP A 67 26.50 -2.77 21.36
CA ASP A 67 25.71 -3.18 20.19
C ASP A 67 26.33 -2.66 18.87
N ASN A 68 27.63 -2.33 18.89
CA ASN A 68 28.34 -1.75 17.74
C ASN A 68 27.65 -0.49 17.18
N TYR A 69 27.08 0.32 18.07
CA TYR A 69 26.39 1.56 17.73
C TYR A 69 25.25 1.39 16.72
N LEU A 70 24.58 0.25 16.79
CA LEU A 70 23.36 -0.01 16.03
C LEU A 70 22.15 0.28 16.91
N GLY A 71 21.23 1.07 16.41
CA GLY A 71 19.95 1.36 17.04
C GLY A 71 18.78 1.21 16.06
N LEU A 72 17.59 1.24 16.61
CA LEU A 72 16.34 1.23 15.86
C LEU A 72 15.53 2.46 16.21
N ILE A 73 14.94 3.07 15.21
CA ILE A 73 13.88 4.05 15.36
C ILE A 73 12.61 3.46 14.79
N ASN A 74 11.52 3.54 15.52
CA ASN A 74 10.22 3.12 15.04
C ASN A 74 9.42 4.32 14.55
N VAL A 75 9.00 4.25 13.29
CA VAL A 75 8.00 5.14 12.73
C VAL A 75 6.74 4.32 12.56
N THR A 76 5.68 4.69 13.24
CA THR A 76 4.38 4.05 13.06
C THR A 76 3.67 4.69 11.87
N MET A 77 3.36 3.89 10.87
CA MET A 77 2.56 4.29 9.71
C MET A 77 1.08 4.14 10.04
N ILE A 78 0.31 5.19 9.79
CA ILE A 78 -1.14 5.24 10.07
C ILE A 78 -1.89 5.11 8.76
N THR A 79 -2.77 4.12 8.66
CA THR A 79 -3.64 3.91 7.49
C THR A 79 -5.11 4.15 7.80
N GLU A 80 -5.43 4.37 9.08
CA GLU A 80 -6.80 4.60 9.51
C GLU A 80 -7.33 5.93 8.95
N GLY A 81 -8.53 5.87 8.38
CA GLY A 81 -9.20 7.04 7.81
C GLY A 81 -8.64 7.54 6.49
N LEU A 82 -7.59 6.92 5.95
CA LEU A 82 -7.10 7.27 4.62
C LEU A 82 -8.02 6.70 3.54
N VAL A 83 -8.49 7.60 2.68
CA VAL A 83 -9.23 7.20 1.48
C VAL A 83 -8.22 6.97 0.36
N THR A 84 -8.11 5.73 -0.06
CA THR A 84 -7.21 5.32 -1.15
C THR A 84 -7.98 5.19 -2.48
N PRO A 85 -7.35 5.51 -3.64
CA PRO A 85 -5.99 6.00 -3.79
C PRO A 85 -5.83 7.44 -3.27
N LEU A 86 -4.71 7.69 -2.61
CA LEU A 86 -4.38 9.06 -2.23
C LEU A 86 -4.10 9.89 -3.49
N PRO A 87 -4.58 11.14 -3.56
CA PRO A 87 -4.33 12.01 -4.72
C PRO A 87 -2.84 12.35 -4.89
N LYS A 88 -2.08 12.27 -3.81
CA LYS A 88 -0.63 12.41 -3.78
C LYS A 88 -0.02 11.45 -2.78
N THR A 89 1.19 11.00 -3.05
CA THR A 89 1.95 10.12 -2.17
C THR A 89 2.58 10.92 -1.03
N PRO A 90 2.28 10.65 0.25
CA PRO A 90 2.92 11.30 1.36
C PRO A 90 4.42 10.96 1.41
N ILE A 91 5.25 11.97 1.68
CA ILE A 91 6.69 11.82 1.87
C ILE A 91 7.06 12.30 3.27
N LEU A 92 7.78 11.47 4.02
CA LEU A 92 8.34 11.80 5.32
C LEU A 92 9.86 11.87 5.19
N ILE A 93 10.44 12.98 5.62
CA ILE A 93 11.89 13.15 5.65
C ILE A 93 12.32 13.41 7.10
N LEU A 94 13.18 12.53 7.60
CA LEU A 94 13.74 12.62 8.93
C LEU A 94 15.17 13.12 8.86
N LYS A 95 15.59 13.92 9.84
CA LYS A 95 16.96 14.39 10.01
C LYS A 95 17.45 14.13 11.44
N THR A 96 18.73 13.95 11.60
CA THR A 96 19.37 13.96 12.91
C THR A 96 19.60 15.42 13.32
N VAL A 97 19.07 15.81 14.48
CA VAL A 97 19.24 17.18 15.01
C VAL A 97 20.35 17.27 16.04
N SER A 98 20.63 16.19 16.78
CA SER A 98 21.75 16.13 17.71
C SER A 98 22.34 14.73 17.80
N ALA A 99 23.63 14.69 18.11
CA ALA A 99 24.36 13.48 18.51
C ALA A 99 25.25 13.86 19.71
N THR A 100 25.05 13.20 20.84
CA THR A 100 25.77 13.46 22.07
C THR A 100 26.31 12.17 22.68
N GLY A 101 27.30 12.27 23.59
CA GLY A 101 27.87 11.12 24.28
C GLY A 101 29.37 10.90 23.98
N ASP A 102 29.81 11.14 22.76
CA ASP A 102 31.23 11.07 22.38
C ASP A 102 31.61 12.30 21.55
N PRO A 103 32.69 13.02 21.92
CA PRO A 103 33.11 14.25 21.24
C PRO A 103 33.58 14.02 19.78
N ASN A 104 33.90 12.79 19.43
CA ASN A 104 34.34 12.42 18.08
C ASN A 104 33.19 12.13 17.13
N VAL A 105 31.96 12.14 17.63
CA VAL A 105 30.76 11.96 16.81
C VAL A 105 30.20 13.30 16.39
N THR A 106 30.16 13.54 15.10
CA THR A 106 29.54 14.73 14.53
C THR A 106 28.25 14.34 13.80
N ASN A 107 27.26 15.21 13.92
CA ASN A 107 26.04 15.06 13.11
C ASN A 107 26.33 15.51 11.68
N ASN A 108 26.70 14.59 10.81
CA ASN A 108 26.82 14.83 9.36
C ASN A 108 25.47 14.56 8.63
N GLY A 109 24.37 14.78 9.33
CA GLY A 109 23.02 14.41 9.04
C GLY A 109 22.67 14.24 7.56
N LYS A 110 22.62 13.01 7.13
CA LYS A 110 21.88 12.69 5.92
C LYS A 110 20.42 12.55 6.30
N ASN A 111 19.56 13.21 5.55
CA ASN A 111 18.12 13.01 5.66
C ASN A 111 17.78 11.57 5.27
N LEU A 112 16.85 10.98 6.00
CA LEU A 112 16.21 9.72 5.64
C LEU A 112 14.87 10.03 5.02
N GLU A 113 14.71 9.66 3.77
CA GLU A 113 13.48 9.83 3.01
C GLU A 113 12.63 8.57 3.04
N ILE A 114 11.36 8.70 3.37
CA ILE A 114 10.37 7.63 3.42
C ILE A 114 9.20 8.01 2.52
N ILE A 115 9.06 7.29 1.40
CA ILE A 115 7.94 7.45 0.48
C ILE A 115 6.85 6.47 0.91
N MET A 116 5.70 7.01 1.31
CA MET A 116 4.59 6.24 1.85
C MET A 116 3.63 5.81 0.75
N ASN A 117 3.98 4.74 0.05
CA ASN A 117 3.07 4.13 -0.90
C ASN A 117 2.06 3.26 -0.14
N PHE A 118 0.88 3.79 0.10
CA PHE A 118 -0.21 3.00 0.65
C PHE A 118 -0.78 2.12 -0.47
N ALA A 119 -0.49 0.83 -0.40
CA ALA A 119 -1.17 -0.14 -1.24
C ALA A 119 -2.62 -0.27 -0.77
N CYS A 120 -3.54 -0.20 -1.70
CA CYS A 120 -4.93 -0.49 -1.41
C CYS A 120 -5.06 -2.00 -1.26
N TYR A 121 -5.29 -2.45 -0.04
CA TYR A 121 -5.58 -3.84 0.21
C TYR A 121 -7.08 -4.02 0.29
N SER A 122 -7.63 -4.80 -0.61
CA SER A 122 -9.02 -5.26 -0.57
C SER A 122 -9.03 -6.77 -0.59
N GLU A 123 -9.86 -7.39 0.23
CA GLU A 123 -10.06 -8.84 0.24
C GLU A 123 -11.45 -9.14 -0.32
N PHE A 124 -11.51 -9.53 -1.59
CA PHE A 124 -12.76 -9.85 -2.29
C PHE A 124 -13.03 -11.35 -2.37
N GLN A 125 -12.17 -12.18 -1.79
CA GLN A 125 -12.46 -13.61 -1.73
C GLN A 125 -13.68 -13.87 -0.86
N GLY A 126 -14.62 -14.64 -1.36
CA GLY A 126 -15.81 -15.00 -0.59
C GLY A 126 -17.02 -15.34 -1.46
N THR A 127 -18.14 -15.55 -0.81
CA THR A 127 -19.42 -15.90 -1.44
C THR A 127 -20.31 -14.67 -1.56
N TYR A 128 -20.77 -14.39 -2.74
CA TYR A 128 -21.54 -13.20 -3.09
C TYR A 128 -22.88 -13.57 -3.73
N ARG A 129 -23.88 -12.72 -3.52
CA ARG A 129 -25.05 -12.68 -4.41
C ARG A 129 -24.70 -11.82 -5.62
N VAL A 130 -24.47 -12.46 -6.74
CA VAL A 130 -24.10 -11.79 -7.98
C VAL A 130 -25.35 -11.58 -8.84
N THR A 131 -25.49 -10.38 -9.39
CA THR A 131 -26.53 -10.05 -10.37
C THR A 131 -25.87 -9.62 -11.67
N HIS A 132 -26.07 -10.38 -12.70
CA HIS A 132 -25.65 -10.04 -14.06
C HIS A 132 -26.76 -9.24 -14.73
N THR A 133 -26.38 -8.12 -15.35
CA THR A 133 -27.31 -7.29 -16.15
C THR A 133 -26.77 -7.18 -17.57
N SER A 134 -27.51 -7.66 -18.55
CA SER A 134 -27.11 -7.56 -19.93
C SER A 134 -27.31 -6.16 -20.51
N SER A 135 -26.72 -5.88 -21.66
CA SER A 135 -26.91 -4.62 -22.40
C SER A 135 -28.39 -4.34 -22.78
N THR A 136 -29.21 -5.37 -22.81
CA THR A 136 -30.66 -5.24 -23.06
C THR A 136 -31.49 -5.03 -21.80
N GLY A 137 -30.83 -5.01 -20.62
CA GLY A 137 -31.47 -4.85 -19.30
C GLY A 137 -31.99 -6.14 -18.67
N ALA A 138 -31.82 -7.29 -19.34
CA ALA A 138 -32.18 -8.58 -18.74
C ALA A 138 -31.25 -8.87 -17.54
N THR A 139 -31.82 -9.33 -16.42
CA THR A 139 -31.10 -9.64 -15.20
C THR A 139 -31.19 -11.10 -14.84
N PHE A 140 -30.09 -11.60 -14.25
CA PHE A 140 -30.02 -12.94 -13.70
C PHE A 140 -29.19 -12.90 -12.41
N SER A 141 -29.69 -13.51 -11.33
CA SER A 141 -29.01 -13.51 -10.03
C SER A 141 -28.77 -14.93 -9.52
N ARG A 142 -27.60 -15.13 -8.90
CA ARG A 142 -27.23 -16.38 -8.25
C ARG A 142 -26.21 -16.14 -7.15
N ILE A 143 -25.92 -17.19 -6.38
CA ILE A 143 -24.83 -17.18 -5.41
C ILE A 143 -23.58 -17.71 -6.11
N GLU A 144 -22.49 -16.98 -6.00
CA GLU A 144 -21.20 -17.31 -6.61
C GLU A 144 -20.05 -17.11 -5.63
N GLU A 145 -18.98 -17.84 -5.85
CA GLU A 145 -17.73 -17.66 -5.12
C GLU A 145 -16.76 -16.82 -5.98
N ILE A 146 -16.10 -15.87 -5.34
CA ILE A 146 -14.94 -15.14 -5.88
C ILE A 146 -13.71 -15.69 -5.19
N VAL A 147 -12.73 -16.12 -5.97
CA VAL A 147 -11.48 -16.71 -5.48
C VAL A 147 -10.31 -15.79 -5.79
N LYS A 148 -9.42 -15.59 -4.81
CA LYS A 148 -8.18 -14.86 -5.01
C LYS A 148 -7.18 -15.74 -5.76
N VAL A 149 -6.68 -15.26 -6.91
CA VAL A 149 -5.75 -16.00 -7.77
C VAL A 149 -4.38 -15.34 -7.88
N GLY A 150 -4.24 -14.12 -7.39
CA GLY A 150 -2.98 -13.38 -7.42
C GLY A 150 -3.03 -12.14 -6.52
N ILE A 151 -1.96 -11.32 -6.56
CA ILE A 151 -1.94 -10.03 -5.87
C ILE A 151 -2.96 -9.13 -6.57
N GLU A 152 -3.99 -8.68 -5.82
CA GLU A 152 -5.08 -7.85 -6.34
C GLU A 152 -5.79 -8.45 -7.57
N GLN A 153 -5.78 -9.79 -7.69
CA GLN A 153 -6.43 -10.53 -8.78
C GLN A 153 -7.41 -11.53 -8.23
N TYR A 154 -8.60 -11.54 -8.81
CA TYR A 154 -9.73 -12.35 -8.37
C TYR A 154 -10.41 -13.01 -9.56
N LEU A 155 -10.81 -14.27 -9.38
CA LEU A 155 -11.54 -15.06 -10.36
C LEU A 155 -13.01 -15.16 -9.94
N THR A 156 -13.92 -14.83 -10.86
CA THR A 156 -15.36 -15.08 -10.70
C THR A 156 -15.69 -16.54 -11.05
N ALA A 157 -16.82 -17.04 -10.57
CA ALA A 157 -17.26 -18.39 -10.92
C ALA A 157 -17.96 -18.46 -12.28
N SER A 158 -18.35 -17.32 -12.85
CA SER A 158 -19.15 -17.31 -14.07
C SER A 158 -19.07 -15.99 -14.85
N VAL A 159 -19.61 -16.01 -16.05
CA VAL A 159 -19.78 -14.84 -16.91
C VAL A 159 -21.20 -14.79 -17.44
N GLY A 160 -21.92 -13.72 -17.14
CA GLY A 160 -23.32 -13.57 -17.54
C GLY A 160 -24.19 -14.74 -17.09
N THR A 161 -24.92 -15.34 -18.01
CA THR A 161 -25.76 -16.52 -17.77
C THR A 161 -24.98 -17.83 -17.85
N TRP A 162 -23.70 -17.79 -18.23
CA TRP A 162 -22.88 -18.97 -18.42
C TRP A 162 -22.15 -19.32 -17.11
N GLY A 163 -21.99 -20.61 -16.89
CA GLY A 163 -21.41 -21.15 -15.67
C GLY A 163 -22.47 -21.41 -14.60
N THR A 164 -22.60 -22.67 -14.25
CA THR A 164 -23.31 -23.13 -13.07
C THR A 164 -22.34 -23.91 -12.23
N PRO A 165 -22.32 -23.74 -10.90
CA PRO A 165 -21.48 -24.58 -10.06
C PRO A 165 -21.71 -26.07 -10.39
N PRO A 166 -20.67 -26.91 -10.48
CA PRO A 166 -19.28 -26.65 -10.05
C PRO A 166 -18.31 -26.16 -11.15
N PHE A 167 -18.77 -25.49 -12.19
CA PHE A 167 -17.91 -25.12 -13.32
C PHE A 167 -17.11 -23.87 -13.01
N THR A 168 -15.84 -24.06 -12.63
CA THR A 168 -14.85 -22.98 -12.44
C THR A 168 -14.29 -22.46 -13.77
N ASP A 169 -14.62 -23.09 -14.89
CA ASP A 169 -14.00 -22.84 -16.18
C ASP A 169 -14.67 -21.70 -16.99
N TYR A 170 -15.70 -21.08 -16.44
CA TYR A 170 -16.47 -20.03 -17.13
C TYR A 170 -16.34 -18.65 -16.46
N GLY A 171 -15.50 -18.55 -15.45
CA GLY A 171 -15.22 -17.29 -14.80
C GLY A 171 -14.22 -16.44 -15.55
N PHE A 172 -14.09 -15.19 -15.16
CA PHE A 172 -13.05 -14.28 -15.64
C PHE A 172 -12.28 -13.70 -14.47
N ILE A 173 -11.01 -13.36 -14.73
CA ILE A 173 -10.16 -12.67 -13.78
C ILE A 173 -10.46 -11.17 -13.86
N PHE A 174 -10.60 -10.54 -12.71
CA PHE A 174 -10.59 -9.09 -12.60
C PHE A 174 -9.50 -8.63 -11.65
N ASN A 175 -8.98 -7.44 -11.91
CA ASN A 175 -7.98 -6.78 -11.08
C ASN A 175 -8.64 -5.71 -10.22
N ASN A 176 -8.11 -5.53 -9.01
CA ASN A 176 -8.42 -4.40 -8.16
C ASN A 176 -7.21 -3.45 -8.12
N SER A 177 -7.45 -2.17 -8.37
CA SER A 177 -6.47 -1.11 -8.16
C SER A 177 -7.12 -0.03 -7.33
N CYS A 178 -6.98 -0.12 -6.02
CA CYS A 178 -7.54 0.86 -5.09
C CYS A 178 -9.05 1.10 -5.27
N ASN A 179 -9.83 0.03 -5.28
CA ASN A 179 -11.28 0.02 -5.47
C ASN A 179 -11.74 0.35 -6.91
N GLU A 180 -10.85 0.63 -7.81
CA GLU A 180 -11.13 0.62 -9.25
C GLU A 180 -10.91 -0.78 -9.79
N LEU A 181 -11.94 -1.35 -10.40
CA LEU A 181 -11.94 -2.72 -10.88
C LEU A 181 -11.83 -2.75 -12.40
N SER A 182 -11.02 -3.67 -12.91
CA SER A 182 -10.85 -3.84 -14.35
C SER A 182 -10.79 -5.32 -14.72
N VAL A 183 -11.31 -5.66 -15.88
CA VAL A 183 -11.17 -6.99 -16.47
C VAL A 183 -10.11 -6.89 -17.56
N PRO A 184 -8.94 -7.54 -17.40
CA PRO A 184 -7.94 -7.58 -18.46
C PRO A 184 -8.51 -8.36 -19.67
N ASP A 185 -7.97 -8.06 -20.85
CA ASP A 185 -8.29 -8.80 -22.06
C ASP A 185 -7.86 -10.26 -21.89
N GLN A 186 -8.81 -11.18 -21.94
CA GLN A 186 -8.61 -12.61 -21.66
C GLN A 186 -9.62 -13.49 -22.36
N TYR A 187 -9.22 -14.72 -22.69
CA TYR A 187 -10.14 -15.76 -23.16
C TYR A 187 -10.87 -16.39 -21.97
N LEU A 188 -12.18 -16.65 -22.14
CA LEU A 188 -13.01 -17.27 -21.09
C LEU A 188 -12.69 -18.73 -20.85
N ALA A 189 -12.39 -19.47 -21.89
CA ALA A 189 -11.91 -20.85 -21.86
C ALA A 189 -11.45 -21.23 -23.25
N ASP A 190 -10.55 -22.20 -23.34
CA ASP A 190 -10.08 -22.77 -24.60
C ASP A 190 -11.20 -23.31 -25.51
N TYR A 191 -12.40 -23.51 -24.95
CA TYR A 191 -13.51 -24.19 -25.62
C TYR A 191 -14.41 -23.28 -26.44
N TYR A 192 -14.50 -21.98 -26.11
CA TYR A 192 -15.48 -21.08 -26.74
C TYR A 192 -14.89 -19.93 -27.55
N SER A 193 -13.59 -19.75 -27.52
CA SER A 193 -12.89 -18.64 -28.19
C SER A 193 -13.48 -17.24 -27.92
N ASN A 194 -14.23 -17.11 -26.81
CA ASN A 194 -14.80 -15.83 -26.42
C ASN A 194 -13.78 -15.02 -25.65
N ASN A 195 -13.69 -13.76 -26.02
CA ASN A 195 -12.85 -12.79 -25.35
C ASN A 195 -13.65 -11.96 -24.34
N VAL A 196 -13.06 -11.65 -23.19
CA VAL A 196 -13.67 -10.83 -22.14
C VAL A 196 -12.72 -9.71 -21.77
N TRP A 197 -13.24 -8.48 -21.65
CA TRP A 197 -12.49 -7.30 -21.24
C TRP A 197 -13.37 -6.24 -20.61
N SER A 198 -12.78 -5.30 -19.86
CA SER A 198 -13.49 -4.12 -19.38
C SER A 198 -13.77 -3.14 -20.52
N HIS A 199 -15.00 -2.68 -20.63
CA HIS A 199 -15.33 -1.54 -21.49
C HIS A 199 -15.35 -0.21 -20.71
N LYS A 200 -15.34 -0.27 -19.38
CA LYS A 200 -15.14 0.86 -18.46
C LYS A 200 -14.71 0.34 -17.10
N PRO A 201 -14.09 1.19 -16.25
CA PRO A 201 -13.77 0.81 -14.89
C PRO A 201 -14.99 0.39 -14.09
N GLY A 202 -14.83 -0.66 -13.28
CA GLY A 202 -15.75 -1.04 -12.22
C GLY A 202 -15.36 -0.35 -10.91
N GLU A 203 -16.14 -0.59 -9.86
CA GLU A 203 -15.94 0.04 -8.57
C GLU A 203 -16.29 -0.88 -7.41
N PHE A 204 -15.66 -0.66 -6.28
CA PHE A 204 -16.03 -1.23 -4.99
C PHE A 204 -16.51 -0.12 -4.06
N ASN A 205 -17.68 -0.31 -3.47
CA ASN A 205 -18.19 0.60 -2.45
C ASN A 205 -17.92 0.00 -1.04
N PRO A 206 -16.95 0.51 -0.29
CA PRO A 206 -16.58 -0.07 1.02
C PRO A 206 -17.66 0.11 2.09
N LEU A 207 -18.59 1.04 1.94
CA LEU A 207 -19.67 1.24 2.89
C LEU A 207 -20.80 0.20 2.75
N THR A 208 -21.05 -0.25 1.53
CA THR A 208 -22.12 -1.21 1.23
C THR A 208 -21.60 -2.61 0.94
N GLY A 209 -20.29 -2.77 0.71
CA GLY A 209 -19.68 -4.02 0.26
C GLY A 209 -20.02 -4.40 -1.18
N VAL A 210 -20.64 -3.49 -1.96
CA VAL A 210 -21.04 -3.77 -3.34
C VAL A 210 -19.85 -3.67 -4.28
N ILE A 211 -19.63 -4.74 -5.05
CA ILE A 211 -18.65 -4.84 -6.14
C ILE A 211 -19.42 -4.70 -7.45
N THR A 212 -19.03 -3.74 -8.30
CA THR A 212 -19.61 -3.55 -9.64
C THR A 212 -18.52 -3.71 -10.68
N ILE A 213 -18.69 -4.65 -11.60
CA ILE A 213 -17.72 -4.93 -12.66
C ILE A 213 -18.42 -4.75 -14.00
N TYR A 214 -17.79 -4.01 -14.90
CA TYR A 214 -18.28 -3.78 -16.26
C TYR A 214 -17.39 -4.52 -17.25
N TYR A 215 -18.00 -5.40 -18.06
CA TYR A 215 -17.26 -6.19 -19.03
C TYR A 215 -18.06 -6.42 -20.30
N SER A 216 -17.35 -6.69 -21.38
CA SER A 216 -17.88 -7.13 -22.68
C SER A 216 -17.41 -8.54 -22.99
N ILE A 217 -18.18 -9.25 -23.79
CA ILE A 217 -17.88 -10.61 -24.28
C ILE A 217 -18.09 -10.62 -25.78
N GLU A 218 -17.11 -11.11 -26.53
CA GLU A 218 -17.20 -11.36 -27.98
C GLU A 218 -16.74 -12.78 -28.33
#